data_79c594705c1d7327085e3dafc1c4a075
#
_entry.id   79c594705c1d7327085e3dafc1c4a075
#
_cell.length_a   1.000
_cell.length_b   1.000
_cell.length_c   1.000
_cell.angle_alpha   90.00
_cell.angle_beta   90.00
_cell.angle_gamma   90.00
#
_symmetry.space_group_name_H-M   'P 1'
#
loop_
_entity.id
_entity.type
_entity.pdbx_description
1 polymer ?
#
loop_
_entity_poly.entity_id
_entity_poly.type
_entity_poly.pdbx_seq_one_letter_code
_entity_poly.pdbx_strand_id
1 'polypeptide(L)'
;MKITRDEMDRIPHHCNKIKHPNCGYAMVQDKVFCSVIEAEYYCYKNDIDMDTWIRADDPDVLKECKAIVKASLPLLDMMFKDIERKWNDNCKTIESCAETRDRLQKLSDEGDLMASWDLDGAQRNLTEAVWIGHGLYEAMEEMRDQINDYWKILDIKEEQI
;
A
#
# COMPACT_ATOMS: atom_id res chain seq x y z
N MET A 1 7.53 23.17 -14.22
CA MET A 1 8.25 22.31 -15.18
C MET A 1 7.70 20.91 -15.02
N LYS A 2 7.04 20.30 -16.02
CA LYS A 2 6.52 18.93 -15.91
C LYS A 2 7.69 17.97 -16.13
N ILE A 3 8.01 17.16 -15.14
CA ILE A 3 8.98 16.06 -15.24
C ILE A 3 8.33 14.95 -16.07
N THR A 4 9.05 14.42 -17.05
CA THR A 4 8.57 13.30 -17.86
C THR A 4 8.64 11.99 -17.07
N ARG A 5 7.85 10.98 -17.48
CA ARG A 5 7.85 9.66 -16.84
C ARG A 5 9.25 9.03 -16.84
N ASP A 6 9.99 9.19 -17.93
CA ASP A 6 11.37 8.66 -18.07
C ASP A 6 12.37 9.37 -17.14
N GLU A 7 12.11 10.64 -16.80
CA GLU A 7 12.92 11.37 -15.82
C GLU A 7 12.59 10.94 -14.40
N MET A 8 11.31 10.65 -14.09
CA MET A 8 10.89 10.12 -12.80
C MET A 8 11.44 8.71 -12.54
N ASP A 9 11.44 7.84 -13.55
CA ASP A 9 11.97 6.47 -13.44
C ASP A 9 13.51 6.43 -13.21
N ARG A 10 14.20 7.54 -13.46
CA ARG A 10 15.65 7.70 -13.18
C ARG A 10 15.95 8.25 -11.80
N ILE A 11 14.94 8.74 -11.09
CA ILE A 11 15.10 9.22 -9.71
C ILE A 11 15.15 8.01 -8.78
N PRO A 12 16.23 7.82 -7.99
CA PRO A 12 16.31 6.68 -7.09
C PRO A 12 15.18 6.74 -6.06
N HIS A 13 14.30 5.75 -6.06
CA HIS A 13 13.12 5.65 -5.21
C HIS A 13 13.44 5.50 -3.70
N HIS A 14 14.72 5.41 -3.32
CA HIS A 14 15.13 5.24 -1.94
C HIS A 14 16.25 6.19 -1.57
N CYS A 15 15.91 7.26 -0.92
CA CYS A 15 16.88 8.05 -0.17
C CYS A 15 17.17 7.35 1.17
N ASN A 16 17.76 6.14 1.10
CA ASN A 16 18.21 5.43 2.26
C ASN A 16 19.51 6.06 2.77
N LYS A 17 19.44 6.83 3.86
CA LYS A 17 20.55 7.14 4.76
C LYS A 17 21.53 8.30 4.43
N ILE A 18 21.39 9.00 3.33
CA ILE A 18 22.20 10.21 3.10
C ILE A 18 21.24 11.40 3.14
N LYS A 19 21.53 12.39 3.96
CA LYS A 19 20.85 13.70 3.91
C LYS A 19 21.15 14.34 2.55
N HIS A 20 20.40 13.96 1.55
CA HIS A 20 20.45 14.61 0.26
C HIS A 20 19.73 15.96 0.40
N PRO A 21 20.19 17.04 -0.24
CA PRO A 21 19.49 18.34 -0.19
C PRO A 21 18.03 18.28 -0.67
N ASN A 22 17.65 17.21 -1.39
CA ASN A 22 16.28 16.95 -1.82
C ASN A 22 15.55 15.91 -0.95
N CYS A 23 16.16 15.39 0.11
CA CYS A 23 15.53 14.52 1.08
C CYS A 23 15.02 15.39 2.23
N GLY A 24 13.74 15.51 2.30
CA GLY A 24 13.03 16.22 3.37
C GLY A 24 11.58 15.81 3.33
N TYR A 25 10.90 16.01 4.44
CA TYR A 25 9.45 15.80 4.46
C TYR A 25 8.78 16.84 3.58
N ALA A 26 7.75 16.42 2.89
CA ALA A 26 6.96 17.30 2.06
C ALA A 26 5.47 17.07 2.30
N MET A 27 4.69 18.09 2.14
CA MET A 27 3.24 18.03 2.21
C MET A 27 2.65 18.41 0.85
N VAL A 28 1.70 17.61 0.35
CA VAL A 28 0.93 17.91 -0.84
C VAL A 28 -0.53 17.83 -0.44
N GLN A 29 -1.23 18.96 -0.46
CA GLN A 29 -2.59 19.07 0.04
C GLN A 29 -2.67 18.61 1.50
N ASP A 30 -3.40 17.54 1.80
CA ASP A 30 -3.60 16.93 3.13
C ASP A 30 -2.73 15.68 3.37
N LYS A 31 -1.78 15.39 2.46
CA LYS A 31 -0.89 14.23 2.57
C LYS A 31 0.53 14.64 2.88
N VAL A 32 1.15 13.88 3.78
CA VAL A 32 2.53 14.06 4.19
C VAL A 32 3.38 12.91 3.64
N PHE A 33 4.52 13.25 3.07
CA PHE A 33 5.48 12.32 2.46
C PHE A 33 6.82 12.40 3.19
N CYS A 34 7.49 11.26 3.32
CA CYS A 34 8.82 11.18 3.95
C CYS A 34 9.93 11.72 3.05
N SER A 35 9.64 11.98 1.79
CA SER A 35 10.60 12.46 0.81
C SER A 35 9.92 13.40 -0.17
N VAL A 36 10.65 14.45 -0.57
CA VAL A 36 10.22 15.37 -1.63
C VAL A 36 9.96 14.61 -2.94
N ILE A 37 10.78 13.60 -3.22
CA ILE A 37 10.65 12.78 -4.43
C ILE A 37 9.32 12.03 -4.46
N GLU A 38 8.88 11.47 -3.33
CA GLU A 38 7.58 10.81 -3.23
C GLU A 38 6.42 11.79 -3.39
N ALA A 39 6.56 12.99 -2.83
CA ALA A 39 5.58 14.06 -3.00
C ALA A 39 5.48 14.50 -4.48
N GLU A 40 6.61 14.68 -5.14
CA GLU A 40 6.67 15.01 -6.57
C GLU A 40 6.07 13.89 -7.43
N TYR A 41 6.38 12.62 -7.13
CA TYR A 41 5.78 11.48 -7.80
C TYR A 41 4.26 11.42 -7.61
N TYR A 42 3.79 11.70 -6.40
CA TYR A 42 2.36 11.79 -6.12
C TYR A 42 1.68 12.90 -6.93
N CYS A 43 2.28 14.08 -7.00
CA CYS A 43 1.79 15.18 -7.84
C CYS A 43 1.70 14.76 -9.30
N TYR A 44 2.75 14.14 -9.82
CA TYR A 44 2.78 13.65 -11.20
C TYR A 44 1.69 12.62 -11.47
N LYS A 45 1.56 11.60 -10.61
CA LYS A 45 0.59 10.52 -10.78
C LYS A 45 -0.86 11.01 -10.74
N ASN A 46 -1.14 12.08 -9.99
CA ASN A 46 -2.49 12.61 -9.78
C ASN A 46 -2.77 13.90 -10.57
N ASP A 47 -1.90 14.28 -11.48
CA ASP A 47 -1.98 15.52 -12.29
C ASP A 47 -2.13 16.79 -11.42
N ILE A 48 -1.44 16.79 -10.28
CA ILE A 48 -1.36 17.92 -9.35
C ILE A 48 -0.16 18.77 -9.75
N ASP A 49 -0.29 20.10 -9.65
CA ASP A 49 0.81 21.01 -9.94
C ASP A 49 1.99 20.74 -8.99
N MET A 50 3.16 20.48 -9.56
CA MET A 50 4.39 20.15 -8.81
C MET A 50 4.87 21.29 -7.90
N ASP A 51 4.43 22.52 -8.15
CA ASP A 51 4.77 23.68 -7.33
C ASP A 51 3.88 23.80 -6.07
N THR A 52 2.94 22.88 -5.87
CA THR A 52 2.02 22.89 -4.71
C THR A 52 2.54 22.16 -3.46
N TRP A 53 3.64 21.42 -3.56
CA TRP A 53 4.21 20.76 -2.39
C TRP A 53 5.00 21.76 -1.52
N ILE A 54 4.95 21.53 -0.20
CA ILE A 54 5.61 22.37 0.80
C ILE A 54 6.64 21.52 1.54
N ARG A 55 7.88 22.02 1.68
CA ARG A 55 8.92 21.35 2.47
C ARG A 55 8.61 21.49 3.95
N ALA A 56 8.81 20.37 4.67
CA ALA A 56 8.61 20.32 6.11
C ALA A 56 9.94 20.48 6.90
N ASP A 57 10.91 21.17 6.33
CA ASP A 57 12.13 21.59 7.01
C ASP A 57 11.96 22.92 7.79
N ASP A 58 10.81 23.57 7.63
CA ASP A 58 10.38 24.68 8.47
C ASP A 58 9.70 24.11 9.75
N PRO A 59 10.06 24.58 10.96
CA PRO A 59 9.46 24.13 12.21
C PRO A 59 7.93 24.26 12.26
N ASP A 60 7.39 25.32 11.69
CA ASP A 60 5.94 25.54 11.66
C ASP A 60 5.23 24.54 10.71
N VAL A 61 5.83 24.27 9.55
CA VAL A 61 5.34 23.26 8.60
C VAL A 61 5.44 21.87 9.20
N LEU A 62 6.54 21.53 9.88
CA LEU A 62 6.67 20.25 10.59
C LEU A 62 5.58 20.06 11.64
N LYS A 63 5.26 21.12 12.40
CA LYS A 63 4.21 21.09 13.41
C LYS A 63 2.84 20.81 12.77
N GLU A 64 2.55 21.42 11.63
CA GLU A 64 1.34 21.15 10.85
C GLU A 64 1.31 19.72 10.32
N CYS A 65 2.41 19.24 9.72
CA CYS A 65 2.55 17.86 9.28
C CYS A 65 2.30 16.86 10.42
N LYS A 66 2.89 17.09 11.60
CA LYS A 66 2.66 16.25 12.79
C LYS A 66 1.20 16.27 13.23
N ALA A 67 0.52 17.39 13.16
CA ALA A 67 -0.90 17.48 13.50
C ALA A 67 -1.76 16.65 12.53
N ILE A 68 -1.52 16.76 11.23
CA ILE A 68 -2.21 15.97 10.19
C ILE A 68 -1.96 14.48 10.39
N VAL A 69 -0.70 14.07 10.54
CA VAL A 69 -0.30 12.68 10.76
C VAL A 69 -0.96 12.09 12.00
N LYS A 70 -0.93 12.84 13.11
CA LYS A 70 -1.55 12.42 14.36
C LYS A 70 -3.08 12.25 14.25
N ALA A 71 -3.73 13.09 13.45
CA ALA A 71 -5.16 12.96 13.18
C ALA A 71 -5.48 11.79 12.25
N SER A 72 -4.59 11.46 11.30
CA SER A 72 -4.81 10.42 10.30
C SER A 72 -4.51 9.00 10.80
N LEU A 73 -3.54 8.84 11.73
CA LEU A 73 -3.12 7.52 12.23
C LEU A 73 -4.25 6.64 12.76
N PRO A 74 -5.22 7.14 13.56
CA PRO A 74 -6.32 6.29 14.05
C PRO A 74 -7.20 5.76 12.92
N LEU A 75 -7.40 6.54 11.86
CA LEU A 75 -8.17 6.12 10.69
C LEU A 75 -7.41 5.05 9.90
N LEU A 76 -6.11 5.25 9.67
CA LEU A 76 -5.27 4.28 8.99
C LEU A 76 -5.21 2.95 9.75
N ASP A 77 -5.07 2.98 11.08
CA ASP A 77 -5.08 1.77 11.92
C ASP A 77 -6.42 1.03 11.83
N MET A 78 -7.53 1.76 11.79
CA MET A 78 -8.85 1.16 11.60
C MET A 78 -8.99 0.52 10.22
N MET A 79 -8.53 1.20 9.16
CA MET A 79 -8.56 0.68 7.80
C MET A 79 -7.66 -0.55 7.64
N PHE A 80 -6.46 -0.52 8.23
CA PHE A 80 -5.54 -1.65 8.25
C PHE A 80 -6.18 -2.90 8.89
N LYS A 81 -6.80 -2.74 10.06
CA LYS A 81 -7.50 -3.83 10.74
C LYS A 81 -8.69 -4.38 9.94
N ASP A 82 -9.38 -3.53 9.18
CA ASP A 82 -10.47 -4.01 8.31
C ASP A 82 -9.95 -4.83 7.13
N ILE A 83 -8.84 -4.39 6.50
CA ILE A 83 -8.20 -5.16 5.43
C ILE A 83 -7.62 -6.46 5.98
N GLU A 84 -6.95 -6.44 7.14
CA GLU A 84 -6.42 -7.63 7.79
C GLU A 84 -7.51 -8.67 8.08
N ARG A 85 -8.67 -8.23 8.57
CA ARG A 85 -9.83 -9.10 8.77
C ARG A 85 -10.29 -9.72 7.45
N LYS A 86 -10.45 -8.91 6.39
CA LYS A 86 -10.85 -9.39 5.05
C LYS A 86 -9.82 -10.37 4.48
N TRP A 87 -8.55 -10.12 4.68
CA TRP A 87 -7.48 -11.03 4.27
C TRP A 87 -7.57 -12.37 5.00
N ASN A 88 -7.74 -12.35 6.33
CA ASN A 88 -7.92 -13.57 7.13
C ASN A 88 -9.16 -14.38 6.71
N ASP A 89 -10.28 -13.72 6.40
CA ASP A 89 -11.48 -14.40 5.92
C ASP A 89 -11.29 -14.95 4.50
N ASN A 90 -10.55 -14.25 3.65
CA ASN A 90 -10.20 -14.75 2.32
C ASN A 90 -9.24 -15.96 2.39
N CYS A 91 -8.32 -16.02 3.33
CA CYS A 91 -7.48 -17.20 3.56
C CYS A 91 -8.32 -18.45 3.83
N LYS A 92 -9.36 -18.35 4.68
CA LYS A 92 -10.30 -19.44 4.91
C LYS A 92 -11.05 -19.86 3.64
N THR A 93 -11.40 -18.87 2.81
CA THR A 93 -12.05 -19.10 1.51
C THR A 93 -11.12 -19.88 0.59
N ILE A 94 -9.84 -19.49 0.51
CA ILE A 94 -8.81 -20.19 -0.28
C ILE A 94 -8.69 -21.65 0.19
N GLU A 95 -8.59 -21.89 1.50
CA GLU A 95 -8.52 -23.23 2.08
C GLU A 95 -9.73 -24.07 1.67
N SER A 96 -10.95 -23.55 1.84
CA SER A 96 -12.19 -24.25 1.48
C SER A 96 -12.29 -24.52 -0.02
N CYS A 97 -11.87 -23.58 -0.87
CA CYS A 97 -11.84 -23.78 -2.32
C CYS A 97 -10.82 -24.83 -2.73
N ALA A 98 -9.64 -24.83 -2.08
CA ALA A 98 -8.60 -25.84 -2.32
C ALA A 98 -9.08 -27.25 -1.94
N GLU A 99 -9.67 -27.41 -0.77
CA GLU A 99 -10.26 -28.69 -0.32
C GLU A 99 -11.34 -29.19 -1.28
N THR A 100 -12.20 -28.27 -1.76
CA THR A 100 -13.26 -28.62 -2.71
C THR A 100 -12.67 -29.07 -4.03
N ARG A 101 -11.69 -28.35 -4.59
CA ARG A 101 -10.98 -28.70 -5.81
C ARG A 101 -10.31 -30.07 -5.67
N ASP A 102 -9.59 -30.32 -4.56
CA ASP A 102 -8.85 -31.56 -4.34
C ASP A 102 -9.79 -32.76 -4.22
N ARG A 103 -10.95 -32.58 -3.56
CA ARG A 103 -12.01 -33.61 -3.49
C ARG A 103 -12.58 -33.94 -4.85
N LEU A 104 -12.91 -32.93 -5.65
CA LEU A 104 -13.44 -33.10 -7.00
C LEU A 104 -12.42 -33.74 -7.94
N GLN A 105 -11.15 -33.35 -7.82
CA GLN A 105 -10.06 -33.98 -8.56
C GLN A 105 -9.98 -35.46 -8.29
N LYS A 106 -10.01 -35.87 -7.01
CA LYS A 106 -9.99 -37.30 -6.64
C LYS A 106 -11.16 -38.08 -7.21
N LEU A 107 -12.39 -37.55 -7.13
CA LEU A 107 -13.57 -38.19 -7.69
C LEU A 107 -13.49 -38.29 -9.21
N SER A 108 -12.99 -37.25 -9.87
CA SER A 108 -12.76 -37.23 -11.33
C SER A 108 -11.72 -38.29 -11.72
N ASP A 109 -10.64 -38.45 -10.98
CA ASP A 109 -9.62 -39.48 -11.22
C ASP A 109 -10.18 -40.92 -11.01
N GLU A 110 -11.21 -41.07 -10.17
CA GLU A 110 -11.97 -42.31 -9.96
C GLU A 110 -13.02 -42.58 -11.05
N GLY A 111 -13.19 -41.65 -12.02
CA GLY A 111 -14.08 -41.78 -13.18
C GLY A 111 -15.45 -41.13 -13.00
N ASP A 112 -15.68 -40.31 -12.00
CA ASP A 112 -16.90 -39.52 -11.81
C ASP A 112 -16.98 -38.38 -12.85
N LEU A 113 -17.85 -38.50 -13.84
CA LEU A 113 -18.03 -37.50 -14.90
C LEU A 113 -18.61 -36.18 -14.39
N MET A 114 -19.46 -36.21 -13.36
CA MET A 114 -20.04 -35.00 -12.80
C MET A 114 -18.96 -34.22 -12.03
N ALA A 115 -18.13 -34.90 -11.27
CA ALA A 115 -16.98 -34.29 -10.59
C ALA A 115 -16.00 -33.66 -11.60
N SER A 116 -15.80 -34.30 -12.77
CA SER A 116 -14.95 -33.73 -13.84
C SER A 116 -15.51 -32.41 -14.39
N TRP A 117 -16.83 -32.27 -14.51
CA TRP A 117 -17.46 -31.02 -14.97
C TRP A 117 -17.39 -29.90 -13.91
N ASP A 118 -17.56 -30.25 -12.65
CA ASP A 118 -17.53 -29.28 -11.54
C ASP A 118 -16.10 -28.83 -11.21
N LEU A 119 -15.08 -29.60 -11.58
CA LEU A 119 -13.68 -29.32 -11.31
C LEU A 119 -13.21 -27.99 -11.90
N ASP A 120 -13.61 -27.68 -13.13
CA ASP A 120 -13.26 -26.40 -13.78
C ASP A 120 -13.85 -25.19 -13.03
N GLY A 121 -15.05 -25.34 -12.49
CA GLY A 121 -15.69 -24.34 -11.65
C GLY A 121 -14.93 -24.14 -10.34
N ALA A 122 -14.57 -25.24 -9.68
CA ALA A 122 -13.81 -25.21 -8.43
C ALA A 122 -12.41 -24.60 -8.63
N GLN A 123 -11.74 -24.90 -9.74
CA GLN A 123 -10.45 -24.31 -10.08
C GLN A 123 -10.54 -22.81 -10.32
N ARG A 124 -11.58 -22.33 -11.00
CA ARG A 124 -11.81 -20.88 -11.20
C ARG A 124 -12.06 -20.16 -9.87
N ASN A 125 -12.89 -20.74 -9.00
CA ASN A 125 -13.19 -20.16 -7.69
C ASN A 125 -11.93 -20.06 -6.82
N LEU A 126 -11.08 -21.09 -6.84
CA LEU A 126 -9.80 -21.05 -6.14
C LEU A 126 -8.88 -19.95 -6.70
N THR A 127 -8.76 -19.86 -8.00
CA THR A 127 -7.93 -18.84 -8.67
C THR A 127 -8.41 -17.44 -8.31
N GLU A 128 -9.72 -17.18 -8.35
CA GLU A 128 -10.30 -15.90 -7.96
C GLU A 128 -10.02 -15.55 -6.50
N ALA A 129 -10.21 -16.51 -5.58
CA ALA A 129 -9.91 -16.30 -4.17
C ALA A 129 -8.43 -15.98 -3.93
N VAL A 130 -7.50 -16.62 -4.64
CA VAL A 130 -6.07 -16.34 -4.57
C VAL A 130 -5.76 -14.92 -5.07
N TRP A 131 -6.36 -14.48 -6.18
CA TRP A 131 -6.18 -13.12 -6.70
C TRP A 131 -6.70 -12.05 -5.73
N ILE A 132 -7.86 -12.27 -5.13
CA ILE A 132 -8.40 -11.38 -4.09
C ILE A 132 -7.43 -11.31 -2.90
N GLY A 133 -6.92 -12.46 -2.45
CA GLY A 133 -5.94 -12.54 -1.36
C GLY A 133 -4.68 -11.75 -1.65
N HIS A 134 -4.15 -11.85 -2.88
CA HIS A 134 -2.97 -11.09 -3.29
C HIS A 134 -3.22 -9.59 -3.22
N GLY A 135 -4.34 -9.09 -3.77
CA GLY A 135 -4.68 -7.66 -3.71
C GLY A 135 -4.87 -7.14 -2.28
N LEU A 136 -5.46 -7.96 -1.39
CA LEU A 136 -5.60 -7.59 0.03
C LEU A 136 -4.24 -7.54 0.74
N TYR A 137 -3.34 -8.47 0.42
CA TYR A 137 -1.99 -8.49 0.97
C TYR A 137 -1.18 -7.26 0.54
N GLU A 138 -1.21 -6.90 -0.75
CA GLU A 138 -0.55 -5.70 -1.26
C GLU A 138 -1.08 -4.43 -0.58
N ALA A 139 -2.40 -4.31 -0.43
CA ALA A 139 -3.01 -3.18 0.26
C ALA A 139 -2.59 -3.09 1.75
N MET A 140 -2.40 -4.24 2.42
CA MET A 140 -1.89 -4.28 3.80
C MET A 140 -0.44 -3.80 3.88
N GLU A 141 0.43 -4.24 2.97
CA GLU A 141 1.83 -3.82 2.94
C GLU A 141 1.96 -2.31 2.70
N GLU A 142 1.25 -1.78 1.70
CA GLU A 142 1.24 -0.33 1.41
C GLU A 142 0.78 0.48 2.63
N MET A 143 -0.28 0.04 3.29
CA MET A 143 -0.81 0.75 4.46
C MET A 143 0.12 0.65 5.67
N ARG A 144 0.77 -0.50 5.87
CA ARG A 144 1.77 -0.69 6.92
C ARG A 144 2.95 0.26 6.74
N ASP A 145 3.43 0.39 5.50
CA ASP A 145 4.53 1.29 5.16
C ASP A 145 4.13 2.74 5.43
N GLN A 146 2.93 3.16 5.05
CA GLN A 146 2.41 4.49 5.33
C GLN A 146 2.32 4.77 6.85
N ILE A 147 1.82 3.83 7.63
CA ILE A 147 1.75 3.94 9.09
C ILE A 147 3.16 4.09 9.70
N ASN A 148 4.11 3.28 9.23
CA ASN A 148 5.50 3.35 9.68
C ASN A 148 6.14 4.71 9.35
N ASP A 149 5.88 5.24 8.18
CA ASP A 149 6.38 6.54 7.76
C ASP A 149 5.76 7.69 8.58
N TYR A 150 4.50 7.59 8.89
CA TYR A 150 3.84 8.54 9.78
C TYR A 150 4.43 8.54 11.19
N TRP A 151 4.76 7.37 11.73
CA TRP A 151 5.46 7.28 13.01
C TRP A 151 6.85 7.93 12.96
N LYS A 152 7.61 7.74 11.88
CA LYS A 152 8.91 8.41 11.69
C LYS A 152 8.77 9.93 11.71
N ILE A 153 7.73 10.49 11.08
CA ILE A 153 7.45 11.93 11.09
C ILE A 153 7.17 12.42 12.51
N LEU A 154 6.40 11.68 13.31
CA LEU A 154 6.11 12.04 14.70
C LEU A 154 7.35 12.04 15.59
N ASP A 155 8.33 11.18 15.30
CA ASP A 155 9.58 11.03 16.07
C ASP A 155 10.63 12.13 15.77
N ILE A 156 10.41 12.96 14.75
CA ILE A 156 11.35 14.07 14.45
C ILE A 156 11.34 15.06 15.60
N LYS A 157 12.51 15.37 16.13
CA LYS A 157 12.66 16.41 17.14
C LYS A 157 12.79 17.79 16.48
N GLU A 158 12.09 18.77 17.00
CA GLU A 158 12.15 20.17 16.52
C GLU A 158 13.57 20.76 16.58
N GLU A 159 14.42 20.23 17.46
CA GLU A 159 15.83 20.63 17.59
C GLU A 159 16.74 20.09 16.46
N GLN A 160 16.20 19.29 15.53
CA GLN A 160 16.96 18.65 14.44
C GLN A 160 16.75 19.34 13.09
N ILE A 161 15.97 20.42 13.06
CA ILE A 161 15.68 21.25 11.92
C ILE A 161 16.40 22.59 12.06
#